data_3c90b2d160447a2b96ac03fecd1052a5
#
_entry.id   3c90b2d160447a2b96ac03fecd1052a5
#
_cell.length_a   1.000
_cell.length_b   1.000
_cell.length_c   1.000
_cell.angle_alpha   90.00
_cell.angle_beta   90.00
_cell.angle_gamma   90.00
#
_symmetry.space_group_name_H-M   'P 1'
#
loop_
_entity.id
_entity.type
_entity.pdbx_description
1 polymer ?
#
loop_
_entity_poly.entity_id
_entity_poly.type
_entity_poly.pdbx_seq_one_letter_code
_entity_poly.pdbx_strand_id
1 'polypeptide(L)'
;MEFSNVRKNGLTAINLREEDELIEVKITDSSSEIFLVTKQGMCIRFQETDVRATGRASMGVIGMNLSPGDEIIGMQLQTQGSDLLIVSENGMGKRTNMDEFTVQKRGGKGVKCYKIVEKTGDVVGAKAVNDDNEIMMITTEGIIIQLRVQDISTLSRITSGVKLINLDNGVKVAQIAKVREKLSNGDHEFDNLEEAMEEVAQEAVSEDEDEAEENLIFPTEDSEDDE
;
A
#
# COMPACT_ATOMS: atom_id res chain seq x y z
N MET A 1 2.85 19.87 15.63
CA MET A 1 2.70 18.71 14.72
C MET A 1 3.67 17.63 15.12
N GLU A 2 3.25 16.38 15.28
CA GLU A 2 4.10 15.29 15.81
C GLU A 2 5.21 14.84 14.85
N PHE A 3 5.08 15.15 13.55
CA PHE A 3 6.01 14.78 12.49
C PHE A 3 6.78 15.97 11.91
N SER A 4 6.77 17.14 12.54
CA SER A 4 7.45 18.34 12.02
C SER A 4 8.97 18.30 12.13
N ASN A 5 9.52 17.48 13.02
CA ASN A 5 10.96 17.31 13.23
C ASN A 5 11.34 15.84 13.03
N VAL A 6 11.50 15.44 11.78
CA VAL A 6 11.97 14.09 11.43
C VAL A 6 13.51 14.09 11.52
N ARG A 7 14.06 13.16 12.31
CA ARG A 7 15.50 12.93 12.39
C ARG A 7 15.95 12.05 11.20
N LYS A 8 17.24 12.04 10.88
CA LYS A 8 17.85 11.21 9.82
C LYS A 8 17.42 9.73 9.94
N ASN A 9 17.23 9.19 11.13
CA ASN A 9 16.80 7.81 11.40
C ASN A 9 15.28 7.61 11.36
N GLY A 10 14.51 8.60 10.92
CA GLY A 10 13.05 8.55 10.88
C GLY A 10 12.40 8.63 12.28
N LEU A 11 11.09 8.46 12.31
CA LEU A 11 10.26 8.42 13.51
C LEU A 11 9.29 7.26 13.42
N THR A 12 9.12 6.52 14.52
CA THR A 12 8.06 5.50 14.63
C THR A 12 6.70 6.18 14.54
N ALA A 13 5.90 5.80 13.54
CA ALA A 13 4.59 6.36 13.29
C ALA A 13 3.47 5.57 13.98
N ILE A 14 3.65 4.27 14.17
CA ILE A 14 2.66 3.35 14.76
C ILE A 14 3.39 2.18 15.43
N ASN A 15 2.81 1.62 16.47
CA ASN A 15 3.26 0.37 17.07
C ASN A 15 2.41 -0.78 16.50
N LEU A 16 3.06 -1.69 15.79
CA LEU A 16 2.42 -2.93 15.29
C LEU A 16 2.46 -4.01 16.37
N ARG A 17 1.49 -4.91 16.34
CA ARG A 17 1.54 -6.16 17.11
C ARG A 17 2.54 -7.11 16.44
N GLU A 18 2.92 -8.17 17.14
CA GLU A 18 3.99 -9.08 16.73
C GLU A 18 3.74 -9.78 15.38
N GLU A 19 2.46 -10.03 15.04
CA GLU A 19 2.07 -10.69 13.78
C GLU A 19 1.38 -9.73 12.78
N ASP A 20 1.33 -8.42 13.08
CA ASP A 20 0.70 -7.44 12.20
C ASP A 20 1.72 -6.82 11.24
N GLU A 21 1.29 -6.52 10.02
CA GLU A 21 2.07 -5.84 9.00
C GLU A 21 1.39 -4.54 8.56
N LEU A 22 2.21 -3.55 8.18
CA LEU A 22 1.71 -2.32 7.59
C LEU A 22 1.40 -2.56 6.11
N ILE A 23 0.12 -2.57 5.75
CA ILE A 23 -0.31 -2.88 4.37
C ILE A 23 -0.40 -1.64 3.48
N GLU A 24 -0.82 -0.50 4.01
CA GLU A 24 -1.01 0.71 3.21
C GLU A 24 -1.04 1.97 4.09
N VAL A 25 -0.64 3.11 3.50
CA VAL A 25 -0.72 4.45 4.09
C VAL A 25 -1.40 5.38 3.09
N LYS A 26 -2.36 6.18 3.53
CA LYS A 26 -3.08 7.17 2.72
C LYS A 26 -3.07 8.53 3.42
N ILE A 27 -2.95 9.59 2.62
CA ILE A 27 -3.20 10.95 3.07
C ILE A 27 -4.67 11.24 2.86
N THR A 28 -5.34 11.82 3.84
CA THR A 28 -6.76 12.14 3.82
C THR A 28 -6.99 13.58 4.27
N ASP A 29 -8.17 14.12 3.97
CA ASP A 29 -8.56 15.51 4.24
C ASP A 29 -9.72 15.63 5.24
N SER A 30 -10.06 14.55 5.93
CA SER A 30 -11.21 14.43 6.85
C SER A 30 -12.59 14.43 6.17
N SER A 31 -12.65 14.30 4.85
CA SER A 31 -13.91 14.24 4.08
C SER A 31 -14.13 12.89 3.40
N SER A 32 -13.13 12.00 3.42
CA SER A 32 -13.15 10.75 2.67
C SER A 32 -13.89 9.63 3.40
N GLU A 33 -14.41 8.69 2.61
CA GLU A 33 -14.88 7.41 3.11
C GLU A 33 -13.83 6.33 2.84
N ILE A 34 -13.63 5.49 3.83
CA ILE A 34 -12.60 4.43 3.81
C ILE A 34 -13.25 3.09 3.50
N PHE A 35 -12.68 2.37 2.55
CA PHE A 35 -12.97 0.99 2.24
C PHE A 35 -11.84 0.10 2.74
N LEU A 36 -12.15 -0.89 3.58
CA LEU A 36 -11.24 -1.98 3.92
C LEU A 36 -11.74 -3.26 3.29
N VAL A 37 -10.87 -3.94 2.56
CA VAL A 37 -11.19 -5.18 1.84
C VAL A 37 -10.38 -6.33 2.41
N THR A 38 -11.03 -7.49 2.61
CA THR A 38 -10.37 -8.66 3.17
C THR A 38 -10.08 -9.72 2.11
N LYS A 39 -9.15 -10.60 2.42
CA LYS A 39 -8.76 -11.76 1.62
C LYS A 39 -9.94 -12.69 1.34
N GLN A 40 -10.84 -12.88 2.30
CA GLN A 40 -12.03 -13.70 2.15
C GLN A 40 -13.22 -12.98 1.50
N GLY A 41 -12.99 -11.82 0.87
CA GLY A 41 -13.97 -11.11 0.06
C GLY A 41 -15.03 -10.36 0.85
N MET A 42 -14.69 -9.89 2.04
CA MET A 42 -15.50 -8.95 2.81
C MET A 42 -15.02 -7.52 2.60
N CYS A 43 -15.90 -6.56 2.75
CA CYS A 43 -15.58 -5.13 2.64
C CYS A 43 -16.40 -4.33 3.64
N ILE A 44 -15.80 -3.34 4.29
CA ILE A 44 -16.49 -2.36 5.11
C ILE A 44 -16.22 -0.95 4.55
N ARG A 45 -17.26 -0.13 4.47
CA ARG A 45 -17.19 1.30 4.11
C ARG A 45 -17.61 2.11 5.33
N PHE A 46 -16.77 3.04 5.77
CA PHE A 46 -17.06 3.92 6.92
C PHE A 46 -16.45 5.31 6.71
N GLN A 47 -16.94 6.29 7.48
CA GLN A 47 -16.44 7.65 7.42
C GLN A 47 -15.04 7.73 8.05
N GLU A 48 -14.15 8.47 7.42
CA GLU A 48 -12.81 8.76 7.96
C GLU A 48 -12.89 9.35 9.38
N THR A 49 -13.88 10.19 9.63
CA THR A 49 -14.11 10.84 10.94
C THR A 49 -14.43 9.86 12.07
N ASP A 50 -14.80 8.60 11.76
CA ASP A 50 -14.92 7.53 12.76
C ASP A 50 -13.56 7.09 13.32
N VAL A 51 -12.45 7.48 12.67
CA VAL A 51 -11.09 7.20 13.11
C VAL A 51 -10.57 8.43 13.87
N ARG A 52 -10.46 8.31 15.17
CA ARG A 52 -9.88 9.39 15.98
C ARG A 52 -8.40 9.58 15.68
N ALA A 53 -7.93 10.80 15.68
CA ALA A 53 -6.50 11.11 15.64
C ALA A 53 -5.81 10.50 16.87
N THR A 54 -4.69 9.80 16.66
CA THR A 54 -3.90 9.16 17.71
C THR A 54 -2.44 9.60 17.60
N GLY A 55 -1.71 9.60 18.73
CA GLY A 55 -0.28 9.88 18.75
C GLY A 55 0.54 8.77 18.09
N ARG A 56 1.80 9.07 17.77
CA ARG A 56 2.73 8.17 17.07
C ARG A 56 2.94 6.81 17.72
N ALA A 57 2.97 6.74 19.05
CA ALA A 57 3.20 5.51 19.79
C ALA A 57 1.94 4.68 20.06
N SER A 58 0.86 4.91 19.30
CA SER A 58 -0.38 4.14 19.43
C SER A 58 -0.39 2.92 18.51
N MET A 59 -1.22 1.93 18.85
CA MET A 59 -1.50 0.77 18.01
C MET A 59 -2.69 0.99 17.07
N GLY A 60 -3.24 2.22 17.01
CA GLY A 60 -4.41 2.55 16.21
C GLY A 60 -5.73 2.07 16.80
N VAL A 61 -6.72 1.89 15.94
CA VAL A 61 -8.08 1.46 16.30
C VAL A 61 -8.56 0.38 15.32
N ILE A 62 -9.44 -0.50 15.80
CA ILE A 62 -9.99 -1.59 14.96
C ILE A 62 -10.81 -0.98 13.81
N GLY A 63 -10.39 -1.20 12.58
CA GLY A 63 -11.10 -0.80 11.37
C GLY A 63 -12.26 -1.74 11.04
N MET A 64 -12.00 -3.04 11.09
CA MET A 64 -12.95 -4.11 10.74
C MET A 64 -12.81 -5.30 11.70
N ASN A 65 -13.93 -5.98 11.98
CA ASN A 65 -13.93 -7.21 12.77
C ASN A 65 -13.77 -8.41 11.82
N LEU A 66 -12.59 -8.98 11.80
CA LEU A 66 -12.22 -10.08 10.91
C LEU A 66 -12.75 -11.43 11.39
N SER A 67 -13.06 -12.30 10.45
CA SER A 67 -13.29 -13.72 10.74
C SER A 67 -11.95 -14.43 11.03
N PRO A 68 -11.96 -15.57 11.74
CA PRO A 68 -10.74 -16.35 11.96
C PRO A 68 -10.03 -16.69 10.63
N GLY A 69 -8.74 -16.41 10.55
CA GLY A 69 -7.93 -16.67 9.36
C GLY A 69 -8.16 -15.69 8.19
N ASP A 70 -8.94 -14.61 8.38
CA ASP A 70 -9.09 -13.55 7.40
C ASP A 70 -8.12 -12.41 7.69
N GLU A 71 -7.71 -11.67 6.68
CA GLU A 71 -6.79 -10.55 6.77
C GLU A 71 -7.22 -9.41 5.85
N ILE A 72 -6.85 -8.18 6.19
CA ILE A 72 -7.08 -7.03 5.33
C ILE A 72 -5.99 -6.99 4.26
N ILE A 73 -6.41 -6.94 2.98
CA ILE A 73 -5.49 -6.92 1.83
C ILE A 73 -5.43 -5.56 1.13
N GLY A 74 -6.22 -4.60 1.55
CA GLY A 74 -6.19 -3.27 0.96
C GLY A 74 -7.10 -2.27 1.65
N MET A 75 -6.69 -1.01 1.59
CA MET A 75 -7.44 0.16 2.03
C MET A 75 -7.61 1.12 0.85
N GLN A 76 -8.84 1.53 0.55
CA GLN A 76 -9.13 2.46 -0.52
C GLN A 76 -9.95 3.65 -0.01
N LEU A 77 -9.81 4.80 -0.67
CA LEU A 77 -10.62 5.99 -0.40
C LEU A 77 -11.64 6.16 -1.51
N GLN A 78 -12.86 6.52 -1.14
CA GLN A 78 -13.93 6.78 -2.12
C GLN A 78 -13.55 7.89 -3.12
N THR A 79 -12.78 8.87 -2.70
CA THR A 79 -12.29 9.96 -3.56
C THR A 79 -11.32 9.54 -4.66
N GLN A 80 -10.80 8.29 -4.61
CA GLN A 80 -9.79 7.79 -5.56
C GLN A 80 -10.39 7.08 -6.79
N GLY A 81 -11.72 6.90 -6.85
CA GLY A 81 -12.40 6.27 -7.97
C GLY A 81 -13.89 6.09 -7.74
N SER A 82 -14.62 5.80 -8.80
CA SER A 82 -16.07 5.50 -8.77
C SER A 82 -16.36 4.02 -8.49
N ASP A 83 -15.43 3.13 -8.85
CA ASP A 83 -15.57 1.69 -8.76
C ASP A 83 -14.51 1.07 -7.85
N LEU A 84 -14.88 0.01 -7.15
CA LEU A 84 -13.97 -0.86 -6.44
C LEU A 84 -13.64 -2.06 -7.33
N LEU A 85 -12.41 -2.07 -7.85
CA LEU A 85 -11.84 -3.22 -8.56
C LEU A 85 -11.37 -4.24 -7.53
N ILE A 86 -11.75 -5.50 -7.70
CA ILE A 86 -11.32 -6.63 -6.87
C ILE A 86 -10.77 -7.71 -7.78
N VAL A 87 -9.59 -8.23 -7.45
CA VAL A 87 -8.91 -9.30 -8.19
C VAL A 87 -8.55 -10.43 -7.24
N SER A 88 -8.72 -11.67 -7.70
CA SER A 88 -8.41 -12.88 -6.96
C SER A 88 -7.16 -13.59 -7.49
N GLU A 89 -6.58 -14.47 -6.68
CA GLU A 89 -5.32 -15.16 -6.96
C GLU A 89 -5.33 -15.99 -8.26
N ASN A 90 -6.49 -16.53 -8.66
CA ASN A 90 -6.61 -17.30 -9.88
C ASN A 90 -6.98 -16.44 -11.12
N GLY A 91 -6.71 -15.13 -11.07
CA GLY A 91 -6.85 -14.24 -12.21
C GLY A 91 -8.27 -13.86 -12.58
N MET A 92 -9.23 -14.05 -11.64
CA MET A 92 -10.60 -13.58 -11.80
C MET A 92 -10.73 -12.19 -11.17
N GLY A 93 -11.57 -11.32 -11.72
CA GLY A 93 -11.80 -10.00 -11.16
C GLY A 93 -13.04 -9.31 -11.69
N LYS A 94 -13.37 -8.19 -11.09
CA LYS A 94 -14.51 -7.35 -11.47
C LYS A 94 -14.38 -5.95 -10.89
N ARG A 95 -15.14 -5.04 -11.45
CA ARG A 95 -15.46 -3.74 -10.85
C ARG A 95 -16.85 -3.80 -10.20
N THR A 96 -17.03 -3.06 -9.14
CA THR A 96 -18.33 -2.84 -8.51
C THR A 96 -18.44 -1.37 -8.14
N ASN A 97 -19.55 -0.73 -8.54
CA ASN A 97 -19.76 0.67 -8.18
C ASN A 97 -19.71 0.85 -6.67
N MET A 98 -18.99 1.85 -6.20
CA MET A 98 -18.81 2.10 -4.76
C MET A 98 -20.11 2.45 -4.04
N ASP A 99 -21.13 2.94 -4.76
CA ASP A 99 -22.45 3.24 -4.18
C ASP A 99 -23.25 1.99 -3.79
N GLU A 100 -22.87 0.80 -4.29
CA GLU A 100 -23.46 -0.46 -3.82
C GLU A 100 -23.05 -0.81 -2.38
N PHE A 101 -22.07 -0.14 -1.81
CA PHE A 101 -21.59 -0.37 -0.44
C PHE A 101 -22.18 0.67 0.50
N THR A 102 -23.05 0.25 1.40
CA THR A 102 -23.61 1.16 2.41
C THR A 102 -22.55 1.57 3.43
N VAL A 103 -22.56 2.84 3.80
CA VAL A 103 -21.70 3.35 4.89
C VAL A 103 -22.12 2.73 6.20
N GLN A 104 -21.17 2.21 6.96
CA GLN A 104 -21.35 1.54 8.24
C GLN A 104 -20.50 2.20 9.32
N LYS A 105 -20.72 1.84 10.56
CA LYS A 105 -19.81 2.20 11.65
C LYS A 105 -18.55 1.33 11.57
N ARG A 106 -17.37 1.94 11.82
CA ARG A 106 -16.10 1.25 11.93
C ARG A 106 -16.14 0.10 12.93
N GLY A 107 -15.36 -0.96 12.71
CA GLY A 107 -15.28 -2.12 13.59
C GLY A 107 -16.37 -3.17 13.38
N GLY A 108 -17.25 -2.99 12.39
CA GLY A 108 -18.21 -4.00 11.95
C GLY A 108 -17.57 -5.13 11.14
N LYS A 109 -18.37 -6.16 10.82
CA LYS A 109 -17.94 -7.27 9.92
C LYS A 109 -17.94 -6.89 8.45
N GLY A 110 -18.56 -5.76 8.09
CA GLY A 110 -18.75 -5.38 6.70
C GLY A 110 -19.78 -6.24 5.95
N VAL A 111 -19.70 -6.19 4.62
CA VAL A 111 -20.56 -6.92 3.68
C VAL A 111 -19.72 -7.70 2.69
N LYS A 112 -20.28 -8.74 2.08
CA LYS A 112 -19.59 -9.45 0.99
C LYS A 112 -19.42 -8.52 -0.20
N CYS A 113 -18.18 -8.41 -0.67
CA CYS A 113 -17.80 -7.68 -1.89
C CYS A 113 -17.36 -8.61 -3.02
N TYR A 114 -17.02 -9.85 -2.71
CA TYR A 114 -16.60 -10.84 -3.68
C TYR A 114 -17.10 -12.23 -3.28
N LYS A 115 -17.51 -13.02 -4.27
CA LYS A 115 -17.91 -14.43 -4.04
C LYS A 115 -16.71 -15.32 -4.33
N ILE A 116 -16.08 -15.79 -3.26
CA ILE A 116 -15.00 -16.76 -3.34
C ILE A 116 -15.58 -18.14 -3.66
N VAL A 117 -14.99 -18.79 -4.63
CA VAL A 117 -15.24 -20.19 -5.04
C VAL A 117 -13.89 -20.82 -5.40
N GLU A 118 -13.82 -22.13 -5.51
CA GLU A 118 -12.58 -22.86 -5.80
C GLU A 118 -11.83 -22.29 -7.03
N LYS A 119 -12.55 -21.98 -8.10
CA LYS A 119 -11.95 -21.43 -9.33
C LYS A 119 -11.39 -20.01 -9.18
N THR A 120 -11.82 -19.24 -8.18
CA THR A 120 -11.30 -17.88 -7.97
C THR A 120 -10.09 -17.85 -7.04
N GLY A 121 -10.09 -18.74 -6.03
CA GLY A 121 -9.20 -18.59 -4.90
C GLY A 121 -9.51 -17.31 -4.10
N ASP A 122 -8.60 -16.93 -3.24
CA ASP A 122 -8.70 -15.77 -2.36
C ASP A 122 -8.53 -14.43 -3.10
N VAL A 123 -9.00 -13.35 -2.51
CA VAL A 123 -8.76 -11.99 -3.03
C VAL A 123 -7.31 -11.59 -2.72
N VAL A 124 -6.60 -11.10 -3.75
CA VAL A 124 -5.20 -10.65 -3.63
C VAL A 124 -5.04 -9.15 -3.72
N GLY A 125 -6.06 -8.44 -4.18
CA GLY A 125 -5.99 -6.99 -4.28
C GLY A 125 -7.31 -6.32 -4.55
N ALA A 126 -7.42 -5.07 -4.04
CA ALA A 126 -8.53 -4.17 -4.31
C ALA A 126 -7.99 -2.76 -4.58
N LYS A 127 -8.53 -2.08 -5.59
CA LYS A 127 -8.15 -0.70 -5.95
C LYS A 127 -9.40 0.11 -6.30
N ALA A 128 -9.41 1.37 -5.85
CA ALA A 128 -10.37 2.37 -6.31
C ALA A 128 -9.98 2.84 -7.71
N VAL A 129 -10.88 2.74 -8.66
CA VAL A 129 -10.59 2.97 -10.09
C VAL A 129 -11.70 3.75 -10.79
N ASN A 130 -11.33 4.41 -11.88
CA ASN A 130 -12.22 5.00 -12.89
C ASN A 130 -11.98 4.32 -14.25
N ASP A 131 -12.85 4.55 -15.22
CA ASP A 131 -12.77 3.94 -16.56
C ASP A 131 -11.45 4.24 -17.30
N ASP A 132 -10.89 5.43 -17.10
CA ASP A 132 -9.66 5.92 -17.71
C ASP A 132 -8.38 5.35 -17.11
N ASN A 133 -8.49 4.65 -15.99
CA ASN A 133 -7.33 4.09 -15.32
C ASN A 133 -6.84 2.79 -15.98
N GLU A 134 -5.59 2.47 -15.72
CA GLU A 134 -4.95 1.21 -16.07
C GLU A 134 -4.41 0.53 -14.83
N ILE A 135 -4.40 -0.79 -14.84
CA ILE A 135 -3.85 -1.61 -13.76
C ILE A 135 -2.77 -2.54 -14.30
N MET A 136 -1.79 -2.81 -13.47
CA MET A 136 -0.83 -3.89 -13.67
C MET A 136 -1.20 -5.05 -12.76
N MET A 137 -1.14 -6.26 -13.30
CA MET A 137 -1.25 -7.51 -12.55
C MET A 137 0.10 -8.22 -12.61
N ILE A 138 0.60 -8.63 -11.47
CA ILE A 138 1.90 -9.29 -11.30
C ILE A 138 1.63 -10.71 -10.84
N THR A 139 2.19 -11.69 -11.55
CA THR A 139 2.05 -13.10 -11.19
C THR A 139 3.18 -13.57 -10.28
N THR A 140 3.01 -14.74 -9.66
CA THR A 140 4.03 -15.39 -8.82
C THR A 140 5.30 -15.74 -9.58
N GLU A 141 5.27 -15.82 -10.90
CA GLU A 141 6.42 -16.05 -11.77
C GLU A 141 7.05 -14.74 -12.30
N GLY A 142 6.55 -13.58 -11.86
CA GLY A 142 7.07 -12.28 -12.28
C GLY A 142 6.56 -11.79 -13.64
N ILE A 143 5.55 -12.45 -14.22
CA ILE A 143 4.89 -11.94 -15.44
C ILE A 143 4.05 -10.73 -15.05
N ILE A 144 4.21 -9.64 -15.80
CA ILE A 144 3.46 -8.40 -15.60
C ILE A 144 2.58 -8.18 -16.82
N ILE A 145 1.29 -7.99 -16.60
CA ILE A 145 0.34 -7.59 -17.63
C ILE A 145 -0.33 -6.27 -17.24
N GLN A 146 -0.64 -5.48 -18.25
CA GLN A 146 -1.35 -4.21 -18.12
C GLN A 146 -2.74 -4.34 -18.73
N LEU A 147 -3.76 -3.88 -18.03
CA LEU A 147 -5.16 -3.90 -18.46
C LEU A 147 -5.78 -2.53 -18.29
N ARG A 148 -6.60 -2.12 -19.24
CA ARG A 148 -7.45 -0.93 -19.10
C ARG A 148 -8.65 -1.27 -18.24
N VAL A 149 -8.97 -0.42 -17.29
CA VAL A 149 -10.10 -0.62 -16.37
C VAL A 149 -11.43 -0.67 -17.13
N GLN A 150 -11.61 0.12 -18.18
CA GLN A 150 -12.83 0.12 -19.00
C GLN A 150 -13.14 -1.26 -19.61
N ASP A 151 -12.13 -2.10 -19.83
CA ASP A 151 -12.30 -3.44 -20.42
C ASP A 151 -12.73 -4.49 -19.36
N ILE A 152 -12.74 -4.13 -18.09
CA ILE A 152 -13.15 -5.00 -16.99
C ILE A 152 -14.64 -4.81 -16.70
N SER A 153 -15.39 -5.90 -16.65
CA SER A 153 -16.84 -5.86 -16.42
C SER A 153 -17.21 -5.27 -15.06
N THR A 154 -18.17 -4.36 -15.04
CA THR A 154 -18.83 -3.88 -13.84
C THR A 154 -19.93 -4.85 -13.42
N LEU A 155 -19.83 -5.41 -12.24
CA LEU A 155 -20.73 -6.44 -11.70
C LEU A 155 -21.14 -6.13 -10.27
N SER A 156 -22.28 -6.67 -9.84
CA SER A 156 -22.76 -6.50 -8.47
C SER A 156 -21.82 -7.12 -7.43
N ARG A 157 -21.97 -6.70 -6.17
CA ARG A 157 -21.07 -7.07 -5.06
C ARG A 157 -20.87 -8.58 -4.90
N ILE A 158 -21.94 -9.39 -5.03
CA ILE A 158 -21.91 -10.82 -4.69
C ILE A 158 -21.70 -11.67 -5.95
N THR A 159 -20.65 -11.37 -6.72
CA THR A 159 -20.23 -12.16 -7.89
C THR A 159 -18.77 -12.56 -7.79
N SER A 160 -18.40 -13.60 -8.55
CA SER A 160 -17.02 -14.11 -8.61
C SER A 160 -16.16 -13.42 -9.67
N GLY A 161 -16.72 -12.41 -10.35
CA GLY A 161 -16.01 -11.73 -11.43
C GLY A 161 -15.91 -12.53 -12.72
N VAL A 162 -15.12 -11.98 -13.64
CA VAL A 162 -14.75 -12.57 -14.94
C VAL A 162 -13.26 -12.88 -14.97
N LYS A 163 -12.83 -13.69 -15.92
CA LYS A 163 -11.42 -13.98 -16.11
C LYS A 163 -10.72 -12.76 -16.70
N LEU A 164 -9.69 -12.26 -16.03
CA LEU A 164 -8.87 -11.11 -16.47
C LEU A 164 -7.56 -11.57 -17.12
N ILE A 165 -7.01 -12.70 -16.67
CA ILE A 165 -5.79 -13.29 -17.19
C ILE A 165 -5.92 -14.82 -17.29
N ASN A 166 -5.29 -15.43 -18.28
CA ASN A 166 -5.08 -16.85 -18.33
C ASN A 166 -3.77 -17.19 -17.62
N LEU A 167 -3.87 -17.99 -16.57
CA LEU A 167 -2.74 -18.45 -15.79
C LEU A 167 -2.47 -19.93 -16.10
N ASP A 168 -1.19 -20.30 -16.14
CA ASP A 168 -0.78 -21.69 -16.22
C ASP A 168 -1.00 -22.40 -14.88
N ASN A 169 -0.94 -23.73 -14.88
CA ASN A 169 -1.19 -24.52 -13.69
C ASN A 169 -0.21 -24.18 -12.57
N GLY A 170 -0.76 -23.78 -11.43
CA GLY A 170 0.02 -23.41 -10.24
C GLY A 170 0.47 -21.94 -10.18
N VAL A 171 0.35 -21.20 -11.27
CA VAL A 171 0.66 -19.76 -11.30
C VAL A 171 -0.51 -18.98 -10.73
N LYS A 172 -0.23 -17.98 -9.89
CA LYS A 172 -1.23 -17.11 -9.27
C LYS A 172 -0.92 -15.65 -9.54
N VAL A 173 -1.93 -14.80 -9.41
CA VAL A 173 -1.72 -13.35 -9.27
C VAL A 173 -1.17 -13.10 -7.88
N ALA A 174 -0.01 -12.47 -7.80
CA ALA A 174 0.64 -12.10 -6.54
C ALA A 174 0.20 -10.72 -6.06
N GLN A 175 0.07 -9.76 -6.99
CA GLN A 175 -0.23 -8.36 -6.64
C GLN A 175 -0.89 -7.62 -7.80
N ILE A 176 -1.60 -6.54 -7.47
CA ILE A 176 -2.11 -5.57 -8.44
C ILE A 176 -1.66 -4.15 -8.08
N ALA A 177 -1.36 -3.36 -9.10
CA ALA A 177 -1.01 -1.95 -8.95
C ALA A 177 -1.82 -1.08 -9.93
N LYS A 178 -2.26 0.08 -9.49
CA LYS A 178 -2.83 1.11 -10.37
C LYS A 178 -1.68 1.84 -11.05
N VAL A 179 -1.70 1.92 -12.38
CA VAL A 179 -0.74 2.72 -13.14
C VAL A 179 -1.03 4.18 -12.86
N ARG A 180 -0.01 4.95 -12.48
CA ARG A 180 -0.15 6.39 -12.35
C ARG A 180 -0.37 6.99 -13.73
N GLU A 181 -1.30 7.92 -13.84
CA GLU A 181 -1.39 8.75 -15.03
C GLU A 181 -0.04 9.42 -15.27
N LYS A 182 0.44 9.36 -16.51
CA LYS A 182 1.58 10.20 -16.90
C LYS A 182 1.11 11.64 -16.69
N LEU A 183 1.73 12.34 -15.76
CA LEU A 183 1.56 13.78 -15.63
C LEU A 183 1.86 14.37 -17.00
N SER A 184 0.82 14.92 -17.65
CA SER A 184 0.98 15.61 -18.92
C SER A 184 1.89 16.82 -18.67
N ASN A 185 3.09 16.76 -19.20
CA ASN A 185 4.09 17.84 -19.38
C ASN A 185 3.80 19.11 -18.57
N GLY A 186 4.38 19.24 -17.40
CA GLY A 186 4.35 20.51 -16.66
C GLY A 186 5.10 20.54 -15.33
N ASP A 187 5.32 19.43 -14.66
CA ASP A 187 5.94 19.45 -13.34
C ASP A 187 7.29 18.71 -13.35
N HIS A 188 8.35 19.49 -13.49
CA HIS A 188 9.76 19.10 -13.29
C HIS A 188 10.12 18.79 -11.82
N GLU A 189 9.15 18.46 -10.97
CA GLU A 189 9.41 18.16 -9.54
C GLU A 189 9.99 16.77 -9.30
N PHE A 190 9.92 15.86 -10.27
CA PHE A 190 10.46 14.49 -10.10
C PHE A 190 11.85 14.29 -10.71
N ASP A 191 12.26 15.11 -11.69
CA ASP A 191 13.66 15.11 -12.18
C ASP A 191 14.62 15.58 -11.06
N ASN A 192 14.14 16.42 -10.14
CA ASN A 192 14.90 16.86 -8.96
C ASN A 192 15.01 15.79 -7.86
N LEU A 193 14.20 14.72 -7.88
CA LEU A 193 14.24 13.67 -6.84
C LEU A 193 15.36 12.65 -7.12
N GLU A 194 15.62 12.32 -8.38
CA GLU A 194 16.78 11.50 -8.75
C GLU A 194 18.09 12.26 -8.52
N GLU A 195 18.16 13.54 -8.92
CA GLU A 195 19.31 14.41 -8.62
C GLU A 195 19.51 14.61 -7.10
N ALA A 196 18.44 14.84 -6.34
CA ALA A 196 18.52 14.98 -4.89
C ALA A 196 18.89 13.66 -4.19
N MET A 197 18.50 12.50 -4.73
CA MET A 197 18.93 11.20 -4.22
C MET A 197 20.41 10.91 -4.59
N GLU A 198 20.90 11.36 -5.74
CA GLU A 198 22.31 11.27 -6.11
C GLU A 198 23.19 12.21 -5.28
N GLU A 199 22.72 13.45 -4.99
CA GLU A 199 23.42 14.37 -4.09
C GLU A 199 23.55 13.80 -2.66
N VAL A 200 22.47 13.27 -2.10
CA VAL A 200 22.47 12.64 -0.76
C VAL A 200 23.35 11.39 -0.72
N ALA A 201 23.41 10.62 -1.83
CA ALA A 201 24.29 9.46 -1.92
C ALA A 201 25.77 9.86 -2.03
N GLN A 202 26.08 10.96 -2.70
CA GLN A 202 27.45 11.49 -2.81
C GLN A 202 27.94 12.14 -1.51
N GLU A 203 27.07 12.85 -0.78
CA GLU A 203 27.40 13.38 0.54
C GLU A 203 27.66 12.25 1.58
N ALA A 204 26.89 11.16 1.54
CA ALA A 204 27.09 10.03 2.42
C ALA A 204 28.41 9.30 2.21
N VAL A 205 28.91 9.27 0.95
CA VAL A 205 30.21 8.66 0.61
C VAL A 205 31.38 9.56 1.06
N SER A 206 31.22 10.88 0.99
CA SER A 206 32.28 11.82 1.41
C SER A 206 32.42 11.90 2.94
N GLU A 207 31.33 11.74 3.71
CA GLU A 207 31.40 11.71 5.18
C GLU A 207 32.11 10.43 5.71
N ASP A 208 31.96 9.30 5.02
CA ASP A 208 32.67 8.06 5.40
C ASP A 208 34.18 8.09 5.06
N GLU A 209 34.60 8.88 4.08
CA GLU A 209 36.02 9.09 3.76
C GLU A 209 36.69 10.03 4.77
N ASP A 210 36.01 11.08 5.23
CA ASP A 210 36.55 12.03 6.22
C ASP A 210 36.66 11.38 7.62
N GLU A 211 35.72 10.51 8.04
CA GLU A 211 35.84 9.76 9.30
C GLU A 211 36.97 8.70 9.26
N ALA A 212 37.35 8.21 8.09
CA ALA A 212 38.44 7.25 7.93
C ALA A 212 39.82 7.92 8.05
N GLU A 213 39.96 9.19 7.65
CA GLU A 213 41.23 9.92 7.79
C GLU A 213 41.49 10.43 9.21
N GLU A 214 40.47 10.80 10.00
CA GLU A 214 40.62 11.24 11.38
C GLU A 214 41.08 10.12 12.34
N ASN A 215 40.83 8.87 12.04
CA ASN A 215 41.22 7.72 12.85
C ASN A 215 42.65 7.20 12.62
N LEU A 216 43.45 7.82 11.74
CA LEU A 216 44.82 7.41 11.40
C LEU A 216 45.93 8.18 12.15
N ILE A 217 45.59 9.01 13.15
CA ILE A 217 46.59 9.70 13.98
C ILE A 217 47.01 8.76 15.13
N PHE A 218 48.10 8.04 14.93
CA PHE A 218 48.76 7.27 15.98
C PHE A 218 49.43 8.23 17.01
N PRO A 219 49.28 7.98 18.31
CA PRO A 219 50.07 8.72 19.33
C PRO A 219 51.52 8.25 19.22
N THR A 220 52.43 9.20 19.05
CA THR A 220 53.88 8.98 19.19
C THR A 220 54.19 8.72 20.69
N GLU A 221 54.79 7.57 20.93
CA GLU A 221 55.39 7.26 22.23
C GLU A 221 56.62 8.16 22.46
N ASP A 222 56.55 9.08 23.40
CA ASP A 222 57.70 9.75 23.96
C ASP A 222 58.32 8.82 25.03
N SER A 223 59.50 8.34 24.69
CA SER A 223 60.41 7.71 25.62
C SER A 223 61.11 8.82 26.42
N GLU A 224 60.88 8.91 27.72
CA GLU A 224 61.80 9.55 28.64
C GLU A 224 62.42 8.51 29.57
N ASP A 225 63.71 8.26 29.33
CA ASP A 225 64.65 7.79 30.32
C ASP A 225 64.83 8.88 31.36
N ASP A 226 64.90 8.55 32.66
CA ASP A 226 65.97 8.91 33.58
C ASP A 226 65.63 8.66 35.05
N GLU A 227 66.60 7.97 35.72
CA GLU A 227 66.90 7.83 37.18
C GLU A 227 66.01 6.99 38.10
#